data_aaf89ce738bca6e0a00d267bc42b3730
#
_entry.id   aaf89ce738bca6e0a00d267bc42b3730
#
_cell.length_a   1.000
_cell.length_b   1.000
_cell.length_c   1.000
_cell.angle_alpha   90.00
_cell.angle_beta   90.00
_cell.angle_gamma   90.00
#
_symmetry.space_group_name_H-M   'P 1'
#
loop_
_entity.id
_entity.type
_entity.pdbx_description
1 polymer ?
#
loop_
_entity_poly.entity_id
_entity_poly.type
_entity_poly.pdbx_seq_one_letter_code
_entity_poly.pdbx_strand_id
1 'polypeptide(L)'
;MALNIPFRNAYYRFASSYSFLFFISWSLWWSLYAIWLKGHLGLTGTELGTLYSVNQFTSILFMMFYGIVQDKLGLKKPLIWCMSFILVLTGPFMIYVYEPLLQSNFSVGLILGALFFGLGYLAGCGLLDSFTEKMARNFHFEYGTARAWGSFGYAIGAFFAGIFFSISPHINFWLV
;
A
#
# COMPACT_ATOMS: atom_id res chain seq x y z
N MET A 1 -16.36 -13.04 -31.24
CA MET A 1 -15.40 -12.45 -30.29
C MET A 1 -15.10 -13.52 -29.23
N ALA A 2 -14.01 -14.25 -29.36
CA ALA A 2 -13.68 -15.32 -28.40
C ALA A 2 -13.36 -14.64 -27.05
N LEU A 3 -14.10 -14.96 -26.01
CA LEU A 3 -13.76 -14.64 -24.63
C LEU A 3 -12.39 -15.26 -24.33
N ASN A 4 -11.33 -14.48 -24.57
CA ASN A 4 -10.01 -14.86 -24.10
C ASN A 4 -10.10 -14.99 -22.59
N ILE A 5 -10.11 -16.22 -22.09
CA ILE A 5 -10.19 -16.49 -20.65
C ILE A 5 -8.87 -15.96 -20.05
N PRO A 6 -8.88 -14.80 -19.38
CA PRO A 6 -7.65 -14.12 -18.95
C PRO A 6 -6.83 -14.96 -17.96
N PHE A 7 -7.49 -15.91 -17.27
CA PHE A 7 -6.86 -16.81 -16.30
C PHE A 7 -5.84 -17.80 -16.90
N ARG A 8 -5.85 -18.05 -18.22
CA ARG A 8 -4.79 -18.86 -18.88
C ARG A 8 -3.48 -18.10 -19.04
N ASN A 9 -3.50 -16.77 -18.99
CA ASN A 9 -2.30 -15.93 -19.08
C ASN A 9 -1.58 -15.87 -17.72
N ALA A 10 -0.35 -16.39 -17.65
CA ALA A 10 0.44 -16.40 -16.42
C ALA A 10 0.77 -14.99 -15.93
N TYR A 11 0.98 -14.04 -16.83
CA TYR A 11 1.24 -12.64 -16.48
C TYR A 11 0.01 -11.94 -15.94
N TYR A 12 -1.17 -12.24 -16.47
CA TYR A 12 -2.44 -11.77 -15.90
C TYR A 12 -2.62 -12.27 -14.46
N ARG A 13 -2.42 -13.57 -14.23
CA ARG A 13 -2.53 -14.15 -12.87
C ARG A 13 -1.57 -13.51 -11.91
N PHE A 14 -0.30 -13.29 -12.34
CA PHE A 14 0.70 -12.61 -11.51
C PHE A 14 0.25 -11.19 -11.15
N ALA A 15 -0.14 -10.38 -12.14
CA ALA A 15 -0.58 -9.01 -11.94
C ALA A 15 -1.81 -8.91 -11.03
N SER A 16 -2.82 -9.77 -11.27
CA SER A 16 -4.04 -9.84 -10.47
C SER A 16 -3.78 -10.27 -9.02
N SER A 17 -2.99 -11.32 -8.83
CA SER A 17 -2.65 -11.81 -7.48
C SER A 17 -1.83 -10.79 -6.70
N TYR A 18 -0.86 -10.15 -7.35
CA TYR A 18 -0.04 -9.13 -6.70
C TYR A 18 -0.87 -7.90 -6.33
N SER A 19 -1.75 -7.43 -7.23
CA SER A 19 -2.68 -6.34 -6.93
C SER A 19 -3.59 -6.71 -5.76
N PHE A 20 -4.16 -7.91 -5.77
CA PHE A 20 -5.03 -8.39 -4.70
C PHE A 20 -4.32 -8.39 -3.33
N LEU A 21 -3.12 -8.97 -3.24
CA LEU A 21 -2.35 -9.03 -2.00
C LEU A 21 -1.89 -7.66 -1.53
N PHE A 22 -1.42 -6.80 -2.43
CA PHE A 22 -1.01 -5.43 -2.11
C PHE A 22 -2.15 -4.64 -1.47
N PHE A 23 -3.35 -4.70 -2.06
CA PHE A 23 -4.48 -3.94 -1.57
C PHE A 23 -5.14 -4.54 -0.32
N ILE A 24 -5.08 -5.86 -0.11
CA ILE A 24 -5.43 -6.46 1.20
C ILE A 24 -4.49 -5.92 2.28
N SER A 25 -3.18 -6.03 2.06
CA SER A 25 -2.15 -5.54 2.96
C SER A 25 -2.40 -4.06 3.32
N TRP A 26 -2.67 -3.22 2.33
CA TRP A 26 -2.94 -1.81 2.56
C TRP A 26 -4.22 -1.58 3.38
N SER A 27 -5.31 -2.27 3.05
CA SER A 27 -6.60 -2.08 3.71
C SER A 27 -6.62 -2.50 5.17
N LEU A 28 -5.83 -3.52 5.54
CA LEU A 28 -5.76 -4.03 6.92
C LEU A 28 -5.36 -2.95 7.94
N TRP A 29 -4.49 -2.02 7.58
CA TRP A 29 -4.09 -0.95 8.48
C TRP A 29 -4.69 0.42 8.12
N TRP A 30 -4.80 0.74 6.83
CA TRP A 30 -5.21 2.06 6.38
C TRP A 30 -6.68 2.37 6.63
N SER A 31 -7.57 1.38 6.48
CA SER A 31 -9.01 1.58 6.66
C SER A 31 -9.40 2.08 8.06
N LEU A 32 -8.64 1.71 9.07
CA LEU A 32 -8.88 2.09 10.47
C LEU A 32 -7.78 2.99 11.04
N TYR A 33 -6.87 3.46 10.20
CA TYR A 33 -5.72 4.25 10.60
C TYR A 33 -6.10 5.54 11.37
N ALA A 34 -7.09 6.29 10.88
CA ALA A 34 -7.57 7.49 11.56
C ALA A 34 -8.19 7.18 12.94
N ILE A 35 -8.90 6.06 13.05
CA ILE A 35 -9.52 5.62 14.29
C ILE A 35 -8.43 5.22 15.30
N TRP A 36 -7.41 4.52 14.84
CA TRP A 36 -6.26 4.14 15.67
C TRP A 36 -5.48 5.36 16.15
N LEU A 37 -5.15 6.31 15.28
CA LEU A 37 -4.43 7.53 15.62
C LEU A 37 -5.20 8.36 16.66
N LYS A 38 -6.50 8.53 16.49
CA LYS A 38 -7.33 9.32 17.40
C LYS A 38 -7.69 8.57 18.67
N GLY A 39 -8.12 7.32 18.56
CA GLY A 39 -8.65 6.55 19.68
C GLY A 39 -7.57 5.92 20.56
N HIS A 40 -6.47 5.44 19.96
CA HIS A 40 -5.40 4.76 20.69
C HIS A 40 -4.26 5.69 21.06
N LEU A 41 -3.83 6.57 20.16
CA LEU A 41 -2.74 7.52 20.41
C LEU A 41 -3.22 8.89 20.93
N GLY A 42 -4.53 9.17 20.90
CA GLY A 42 -5.09 10.43 21.41
C GLY A 42 -4.76 11.66 20.57
N LEU A 43 -4.38 11.49 19.29
CA LEU A 43 -4.01 12.60 18.43
C LEU A 43 -5.19 13.51 18.14
N THR A 44 -4.92 14.80 18.09
CA THR A 44 -5.89 15.85 17.74
C THR A 44 -6.24 15.81 16.24
N GLY A 45 -7.36 16.45 15.86
CA GLY A 45 -7.74 16.57 14.46
C GLY A 45 -6.70 17.32 13.61
N THR A 46 -6.00 18.30 14.18
CA THR A 46 -4.93 19.05 13.51
C THR A 46 -3.72 18.15 13.23
N GLU A 47 -3.32 17.33 14.21
CA GLU A 47 -2.21 16.37 14.04
C GLU A 47 -2.55 15.31 12.99
N LEU A 48 -3.79 14.79 13.00
CA LEU A 48 -4.26 13.89 11.94
C LEU A 48 -4.17 14.53 10.56
N GLY A 49 -4.71 15.74 10.43
CA GLY A 49 -4.66 16.49 9.17
C GLY A 49 -3.23 16.70 8.67
N THR A 50 -2.31 17.03 9.60
CA THR A 50 -0.88 17.19 9.30
C THR A 50 -0.26 15.87 8.82
N LEU A 51 -0.52 14.74 9.51
CA LEU A 51 -0.06 13.40 9.10
C LEU A 51 -0.52 13.06 7.67
N TYR A 52 -1.81 13.22 7.39
CA TYR A 52 -2.33 12.93 6.06
C TYR A 52 -1.72 13.85 5.00
N SER A 53 -1.60 15.15 5.27
CA SER A 53 -1.03 16.12 4.32
C SER A 53 0.43 15.83 4.01
N VAL A 54 1.26 15.55 5.02
CA VAL A 54 2.68 15.23 4.84
C VAL A 54 2.84 13.88 4.14
N ASN A 55 2.05 12.87 4.50
CA ASN A 55 2.04 11.58 3.80
C ASN A 55 1.73 11.74 2.31
N GLN A 56 0.69 12.52 1.96
CA GLN A 56 0.32 12.75 0.56
C GLN A 56 1.38 13.57 -0.19
N PHE A 57 1.91 14.61 0.42
CA PHE A 57 2.97 15.40 -0.20
C PHE A 57 4.22 14.56 -0.49
N THR A 58 4.66 13.78 0.48
CA THR A 58 5.81 12.87 0.34
C THR A 58 5.55 11.81 -0.73
N SER A 59 4.32 11.29 -0.82
CA SER A 59 3.97 10.31 -1.85
C SER A 59 4.08 10.86 -3.26
N ILE A 60 3.72 12.13 -3.49
CA ILE A 60 3.87 12.78 -4.80
C ILE A 60 5.34 12.80 -5.22
N LEU A 61 6.26 13.16 -4.31
CA LEU A 61 7.69 13.16 -4.60
C LEU A 61 8.20 11.76 -4.96
N PHE A 62 7.78 10.73 -4.21
CA PHE A 62 8.16 9.36 -4.51
C PHE A 62 7.52 8.80 -5.78
N MET A 63 6.29 9.20 -6.12
CA MET A 63 5.66 8.84 -7.40
C MET A 63 6.46 9.37 -8.59
N MET A 64 6.94 10.60 -8.52
CA MET A 64 7.82 11.17 -9.56
C MET A 64 9.12 10.37 -9.67
N PHE A 65 9.75 10.06 -8.54
CA PHE A 65 10.96 9.24 -8.51
C PHE A 65 10.72 7.83 -9.08
N TYR A 66 9.66 7.16 -8.65
CA TYR A 66 9.30 5.84 -9.15
C TYR A 66 9.01 5.84 -10.65
N GLY A 67 8.32 6.87 -11.16
CA GLY A 67 8.08 7.01 -12.60
C GLY A 67 9.37 7.05 -13.39
N ILE A 68 10.33 7.90 -13.02
CA ILE A 68 11.62 8.03 -13.69
C ILE A 68 12.42 6.71 -13.65
N VAL A 69 12.45 6.05 -12.49
CA VAL A 69 13.20 4.80 -12.33
C VAL A 69 12.52 3.65 -13.08
N GLN A 70 11.17 3.57 -13.00
CA GLN A 70 10.39 2.54 -13.67
C GLN A 70 10.47 2.65 -15.20
N ASP A 71 10.58 3.85 -15.75
CA ASP A 71 10.75 4.05 -17.20
C ASP A 71 12.11 3.51 -17.68
N LYS A 72 13.16 3.67 -16.89
CA LYS A 72 14.50 3.12 -17.19
C LYS A 72 14.55 1.59 -16.98
N LEU A 73 13.82 1.05 -16.02
CA LEU A 73 13.83 -0.38 -15.70
C LEU A 73 12.87 -1.20 -16.58
N GLY A 74 11.86 -0.59 -17.17
CA GLY A 74 10.85 -1.27 -17.98
C GLY A 74 10.06 -2.30 -17.16
N LEU A 75 10.13 -3.58 -17.55
CA LEU A 75 9.47 -4.70 -16.85
C LEU A 75 10.39 -5.43 -15.85
N LYS A 76 11.56 -4.90 -15.57
CA LYS A 76 12.42 -5.44 -14.51
C LYS A 76 11.77 -5.24 -13.15
N LYS A 77 11.96 -6.18 -12.23
CA LYS A 77 11.21 -6.27 -10.97
C LYS A 77 11.90 -5.67 -9.72
N PRO A 78 13.06 -4.98 -9.77
CA PRO A 78 13.76 -4.58 -8.55
C PRO A 78 12.92 -3.62 -7.68
N LEU A 79 12.17 -2.70 -8.29
CA LEU A 79 11.27 -1.81 -7.54
C LEU A 79 10.11 -2.57 -6.88
N ILE A 80 9.55 -3.56 -7.56
CA ILE A 80 8.49 -4.42 -7.00
C ILE A 80 9.02 -5.20 -5.80
N TRP A 81 10.25 -5.75 -5.88
CA TRP A 81 10.87 -6.43 -4.75
C TRP A 81 11.15 -5.49 -3.58
N CYS A 82 11.67 -4.28 -3.86
CA CYS A 82 11.90 -3.25 -2.85
C CYS A 82 10.59 -2.88 -2.12
N MET A 83 9.53 -2.63 -2.89
CA MET A 83 8.20 -2.36 -2.35
C MET A 83 7.68 -3.52 -1.50
N SER A 84 7.76 -4.77 -2.00
CA SER A 84 7.34 -5.95 -1.24
C SER A 84 8.09 -6.09 0.09
N PHE A 85 9.37 -5.78 0.11
CA PHE A 85 10.18 -5.78 1.33
C PHE A 85 9.68 -4.75 2.34
N ILE A 86 9.37 -3.53 1.88
CA ILE A 86 8.81 -2.48 2.74
C ILE A 86 7.46 -2.92 3.33
N LEU A 87 6.60 -3.57 2.52
CA LEU A 87 5.31 -4.07 2.99
C LEU A 87 5.47 -5.08 4.14
N VAL A 88 6.38 -6.04 3.99
CA VAL A 88 6.66 -7.05 5.05
C VAL A 88 7.15 -6.39 6.35
N LEU A 89 7.84 -5.26 6.26
CA LEU A 89 8.30 -4.53 7.44
C LEU A 89 7.21 -3.67 8.11
N THR A 90 6.00 -3.59 7.54
CA THR A 90 4.95 -2.67 8.04
C THR A 90 4.55 -3.00 9.48
N GLY A 91 4.33 -4.26 9.82
CA GLY A 91 3.97 -4.66 11.19
C GLY A 91 5.03 -4.25 12.21
N PRO A 92 6.29 -4.70 12.08
CA PRO A 92 7.38 -4.26 12.95
C PRO A 92 7.57 -2.75 12.99
N PHE A 93 7.48 -2.06 11.85
CA PHE A 93 7.61 -0.61 11.79
C PHE A 93 6.49 0.10 12.56
N MET A 94 5.24 -0.29 12.36
CA MET A 94 4.09 0.32 13.04
C MET A 94 4.19 0.20 14.55
N ILE A 95 4.53 -0.99 15.06
CA ILE A 95 4.47 -1.31 16.48
C ILE A 95 5.71 -0.83 17.23
N TYR A 96 6.90 -1.06 16.67
CA TYR A 96 8.16 -0.81 17.39
C TYR A 96 8.82 0.53 17.08
N VAL A 97 8.42 1.19 15.99
CA VAL A 97 9.03 2.45 15.57
C VAL A 97 8.00 3.57 15.52
N TYR A 98 6.95 3.40 14.74
CA TYR A 98 6.03 4.48 14.45
C TYR A 98 5.16 4.89 15.65
N GLU A 99 4.55 3.92 16.31
CA GLU A 99 3.71 4.16 17.49
C GLU A 99 4.48 4.82 18.63
N PRO A 100 5.63 4.31 19.10
CA PRO A 100 6.42 4.96 20.13
C PRO A 100 6.92 6.35 19.75
N LEU A 101 7.28 6.56 18.48
CA LEU A 101 7.75 7.86 18.01
C LEU A 101 6.62 8.90 17.98
N LEU A 102 5.42 8.54 17.55
CA LEU A 102 4.29 9.47 17.58
C LEU A 102 3.94 9.91 19.00
N GLN A 103 4.15 9.04 20.01
CA GLN A 103 3.91 9.37 21.42
C GLN A 103 5.03 10.19 22.06
N SER A 104 6.28 9.92 21.71
CA SER A 104 7.45 10.59 22.32
C SER A 104 7.89 11.84 21.58
N ASN A 105 7.87 11.81 20.24
CA ASN A 105 8.26 12.93 19.38
C ASN A 105 7.46 12.89 18.07
N PHE A 106 6.32 13.55 18.09
CA PHE A 106 5.38 13.60 16.96
C PHE A 106 6.06 13.99 15.62
N SER A 107 6.95 14.99 15.63
CA SER A 107 7.60 15.46 14.40
C SER A 107 8.49 14.40 13.77
N VAL A 108 9.22 13.63 14.56
CA VAL A 108 10.08 12.53 14.06
C VAL A 108 9.20 11.39 13.56
N GLY A 109 8.16 11.01 14.31
CA GLY A 109 7.19 10.00 13.89
C GLY A 109 6.51 10.38 12.57
N LEU A 110 6.08 11.64 12.43
CA LEU A 110 5.49 12.20 11.22
C LEU A 110 6.40 12.01 10.00
N ILE A 111 7.67 12.42 10.10
CA ILE A 111 8.62 12.35 8.98
C ILE A 111 8.92 10.90 8.61
N LEU A 112 9.23 10.05 9.59
CA LEU A 112 9.56 8.65 9.33
C LEU A 112 8.34 7.87 8.80
N GLY A 113 7.15 8.15 9.33
CA GLY A 113 5.90 7.59 8.81
C GLY A 113 5.64 8.00 7.37
N ALA A 114 5.79 9.28 7.05
CA ALA A 114 5.61 9.79 5.69
C ALA A 114 6.59 9.18 4.68
N LEU A 115 7.85 8.99 5.07
CA LEU A 115 8.84 8.32 4.26
C LEU A 115 8.47 6.84 4.04
N PHE A 116 8.12 6.12 5.09
CA PHE A 116 7.80 4.70 5.02
C PHE A 116 6.52 4.42 4.22
N PHE A 117 5.41 5.08 4.58
CA PHE A 117 4.13 4.87 3.90
C PHE A 117 4.11 5.50 2.51
N GLY A 118 4.80 6.62 2.33
CA GLY A 118 4.97 7.27 1.04
C GLY A 118 5.65 6.33 0.04
N LEU A 119 6.77 5.71 0.42
CA LEU A 119 7.50 4.76 -0.42
C LEU A 119 6.72 3.46 -0.64
N GLY A 120 6.23 2.85 0.44
CA GLY A 120 5.66 1.50 0.39
C GLY A 120 4.27 1.43 -0.24
N TYR A 121 3.37 2.29 0.21
CA TYR A 121 1.95 2.18 -0.13
C TYR A 121 1.47 3.27 -1.07
N LEU A 122 1.64 4.54 -0.71
CA LEU A 122 1.02 5.62 -1.45
C LEU A 122 1.64 5.80 -2.84
N ALA A 123 2.97 5.91 -2.93
CA ALA A 123 3.64 5.91 -4.23
C ALA A 123 3.73 4.51 -4.85
N GLY A 124 3.77 3.46 -4.00
CA GLY A 124 3.77 2.07 -4.42
C GLY A 124 2.55 1.67 -5.23
N CYS A 125 1.37 2.26 -4.94
CA CYS A 125 0.16 2.07 -5.74
C CYS A 125 0.37 2.53 -7.19
N GLY A 126 0.91 3.73 -7.39
CA GLY A 126 1.19 4.25 -8.73
C GLY A 126 2.27 3.43 -9.47
N LEU A 127 3.28 2.95 -8.75
CA LEU A 127 4.30 2.04 -9.28
C LEU A 127 3.68 0.73 -9.76
N LEU A 128 2.82 0.11 -8.94
CA LEU A 128 2.13 -1.13 -9.26
C LEU A 128 1.21 -0.96 -10.47
N ASP A 129 0.45 0.13 -10.52
CA ASP A 129 -0.45 0.43 -11.63
C ASP A 129 0.33 0.61 -12.94
N SER A 130 1.41 1.39 -12.94
CA SER A 130 2.29 1.57 -14.11
C SER A 130 2.92 0.25 -14.57
N PHE A 131 3.40 -0.57 -13.62
CA PHE A 131 4.00 -1.87 -13.93
C PHE A 131 2.96 -2.84 -14.53
N THR A 132 1.76 -2.90 -13.93
CA THR A 132 0.65 -3.74 -14.41
C THR A 132 0.18 -3.32 -15.80
N GLU A 133 0.10 -2.00 -16.07
CA GLU A 133 -0.25 -1.48 -17.38
C GLU A 133 0.79 -1.86 -18.45
N LYS A 134 2.09 -1.70 -18.14
CA LYS A 134 3.17 -2.14 -19.04
C LYS A 134 3.11 -3.64 -19.33
N MET A 135 2.82 -4.45 -18.30
CA MET A 135 2.61 -5.89 -18.47
C MET A 135 1.40 -6.19 -19.36
N ALA A 136 0.27 -5.51 -19.13
CA ALA A 136 -0.96 -5.69 -19.90
C ALA A 136 -0.74 -5.45 -21.39
N ARG A 137 -0.03 -4.39 -21.75
CA ARG A 137 0.34 -4.06 -23.14
C ARG A 137 1.26 -5.12 -23.76
N ASN A 138 2.28 -5.57 -23.04
CA ASN A 138 3.27 -6.51 -23.58
C ASN A 138 2.76 -7.94 -23.67
N PHE A 139 1.85 -8.35 -22.79
CA PHE A 139 1.35 -9.73 -22.69
C PHE A 139 -0.13 -9.87 -23.04
N HIS A 140 -0.70 -8.84 -23.67
CA HIS A 140 -2.04 -8.85 -24.29
C HIS A 140 -3.18 -9.27 -23.35
N PHE A 141 -3.29 -8.59 -22.19
CA PHE A 141 -4.45 -8.69 -21.30
C PHE A 141 -4.98 -7.29 -20.96
N GLU A 142 -6.20 -7.21 -20.46
CA GLU A 142 -6.79 -5.93 -20.04
C GLU A 142 -6.31 -5.51 -18.67
N TYR A 143 -5.68 -4.33 -18.58
CA TYR A 143 -5.22 -3.73 -17.32
C TYR A 143 -6.34 -3.62 -16.29
N GLY A 144 -7.50 -3.08 -16.68
CA GLY A 144 -8.64 -2.84 -15.78
C GLY A 144 -9.12 -4.10 -15.08
N THR A 145 -9.15 -5.25 -15.77
CA THR A 145 -9.56 -6.53 -15.18
C THR A 145 -8.55 -7.04 -14.14
N ALA A 146 -7.25 -6.87 -14.40
CA ALA A 146 -6.22 -7.23 -13.42
C ALA A 146 -6.24 -6.28 -12.22
N ARG A 147 -6.43 -4.98 -12.45
CA ARG A 147 -6.51 -3.96 -11.40
C ARG A 147 -7.75 -4.11 -10.50
N ALA A 148 -8.87 -4.56 -11.04
CA ALA A 148 -10.12 -4.81 -10.29
C ALA A 148 -9.92 -5.78 -9.12
N TRP A 149 -9.01 -6.76 -9.25
CA TRP A 149 -8.65 -7.65 -8.14
C TRP A 149 -8.08 -6.91 -6.94
N GLY A 150 -7.37 -5.79 -7.16
CA GLY A 150 -6.91 -4.93 -6.07
C GLY A 150 -8.06 -4.30 -5.30
N SER A 151 -9.08 -3.77 -5.99
CA SER A 151 -10.26 -3.20 -5.33
C SER A 151 -11.05 -4.26 -4.54
N PHE A 152 -11.16 -5.47 -5.10
CA PHE A 152 -11.78 -6.60 -4.41
C PHE A 152 -10.97 -7.01 -3.17
N GLY A 153 -9.63 -7.07 -3.27
CA GLY A 153 -8.74 -7.33 -2.14
C GLY A 153 -8.88 -6.27 -1.04
N TYR A 154 -8.94 -4.99 -1.43
CA TYR A 154 -9.15 -3.90 -0.47
C TYR A 154 -10.46 -4.05 0.31
N ALA A 155 -11.56 -4.37 -0.38
CA ALA A 155 -12.87 -4.56 0.25
C ALA A 155 -12.86 -5.72 1.26
N ILE A 156 -12.27 -6.86 0.89
CA ILE A 156 -12.12 -8.02 1.80
C ILE A 156 -11.25 -7.65 3.00
N GLY A 157 -10.08 -7.06 2.77
CA GLY A 157 -9.17 -6.68 3.85
C GLY A 157 -9.79 -5.67 4.80
N ALA A 158 -10.50 -4.64 4.30
CA ALA A 158 -11.18 -3.67 5.13
C ALA A 158 -12.30 -4.30 6.00
N PHE A 159 -13.03 -5.28 5.46
CA PHE A 159 -14.04 -6.02 6.22
C PHE A 159 -13.40 -6.77 7.40
N PHE A 160 -12.36 -7.54 7.15
CA PHE A 160 -11.66 -8.28 8.20
C PHE A 160 -10.90 -7.36 9.16
N ALA A 161 -10.36 -6.23 8.66
CA ALA A 161 -9.68 -5.25 9.49
C ALA A 161 -10.57 -4.78 10.65
N GLY A 162 -11.87 -4.54 10.42
CA GLY A 162 -12.81 -4.16 11.46
C GLY A 162 -12.96 -5.21 12.56
N ILE A 163 -13.01 -6.50 12.17
CA ILE A 163 -13.11 -7.62 13.11
C ILE A 163 -11.84 -7.74 13.97
N PHE A 164 -10.67 -7.71 13.35
CA PHE A 164 -9.41 -7.86 14.06
C PHE A 164 -9.10 -6.64 14.93
N PHE A 165 -9.43 -5.45 14.47
CA PHE A 165 -9.23 -4.21 15.21
C PHE A 165 -10.04 -4.17 16.50
N SER A 166 -11.24 -4.77 16.53
CA SER A 166 -12.07 -4.85 17.75
C SER A 166 -11.40 -5.73 18.84
N ILE A 167 -10.50 -6.62 18.46
CA ILE A 167 -9.73 -7.46 19.38
C ILE A 167 -8.46 -6.72 19.82
N SER A 168 -7.64 -6.30 18.86
CA SER A 168 -6.45 -5.48 19.08
C SER A 168 -5.99 -4.83 17.76
N PRO A 169 -5.68 -3.52 17.75
CA PRO A 169 -5.13 -2.84 16.58
C PRO A 169 -3.84 -3.48 16.06
N HIS A 170 -3.01 -4.02 16.95
CA HIS A 170 -1.72 -4.64 16.59
C HIS A 170 -1.89 -5.89 15.73
N ILE A 171 -3.01 -6.61 15.84
CA ILE A 171 -3.30 -7.78 14.98
C ILE A 171 -3.34 -7.32 13.52
N ASN A 172 -3.98 -6.19 13.24
CA ASN A 172 -4.06 -5.64 11.88
C ASN A 172 -2.68 -5.36 11.31
N PHE A 173 -1.76 -4.83 12.12
CA PHE A 173 -0.39 -4.50 11.69
C PHE A 173 0.47 -5.74 11.43
N TRP A 174 0.25 -6.83 12.14
CA TRP A 174 0.95 -8.09 11.91
C TRP A 174 0.42 -8.91 10.73
N LEU A 175 -0.83 -8.67 10.33
CA LEU A 175 -1.46 -9.37 9.19
C LEU A 175 -1.17 -8.71 7.82
N VAL A 176 -0.45 -7.60 7.81
CA VAL A 176 -0.09 -6.84 6.60
C VAL A 176 0.90 -7.56 5.66
#